data_b68c4ece5409cdf0aa434d13f86a2c17
#
_entry.id   b68c4ece5409cdf0aa434d13f86a2c17
#
_cell.length_a   1.000
_cell.length_b   1.000
_cell.length_c   1.000
_cell.angle_alpha   90.00
_cell.angle_beta   90.00
_cell.angle_gamma   90.00
#
_symmetry.space_group_name_H-M   'P 1'
#
loop_
_entity.id
_entity.type
_entity.pdbx_description
1 polymer ?
#
loop_
_entity_poly.entity_id
_entity_poly.type
_entity_poly.pdbx_seq_one_letter_code
_entity_poly.pdbx_strand_id
1 'polypeptide(L)'
;EWINTSARVSKQAFALRVKGDSMTNPYGSPSIPEGAIVIVDPNIEATSGKIVVAKLTDSQEATIKRLIMDGPNTYLKPLNPEYKAIPVNGNCTIVGVALKVEFDL
;
A
#
# COMPACT_ATOMS: atom_id res chain seq x y z
N GLU A 1 12.58 5.99 17.20
CA GLU A 1 11.74 5.78 18.38
C GLU A 1 10.73 4.69 18.18
N TRP A 2 10.69 3.77 19.06
CA TRP A 2 9.76 2.68 19.00
C TRP A 2 8.41 3.11 19.54
N ILE A 3 7.39 3.06 18.71
CA ILE A 3 6.07 3.52 19.10
C ILE A 3 5.25 2.36 19.61
N ASN A 4 4.66 2.55 20.76
CA ASN A 4 3.95 1.49 21.44
C ASN A 4 2.59 1.15 20.84
N THR A 5 2.28 1.66 19.67
CA THR A 5 1.12 1.19 18.91
C THR A 5 1.36 -0.21 18.38
N SER A 6 2.56 -0.70 18.56
CA SER A 6 2.96 -2.04 18.18
C SER A 6 2.07 -3.13 18.76
N ALA A 7 1.34 -2.85 19.81
CA ALA A 7 0.40 -3.81 20.35
C ALA A 7 -0.64 -4.24 19.30
N ARG A 8 -0.82 -3.43 18.24
CA ARG A 8 -1.76 -3.74 17.16
C ARG A 8 -1.07 -4.19 15.90
N VAL A 9 0.25 -4.33 15.93
CA VAL A 9 1.05 -4.64 14.77
C VAL A 9 1.78 -5.94 15.07
N SER A 10 1.76 -6.87 14.13
CA SER A 10 2.41 -8.16 14.34
C SER A 10 3.92 -8.01 14.37
N LYS A 11 4.59 -9.07 14.83
CA LYS A 11 6.06 -9.08 14.88
C LYS A 11 6.68 -9.08 13.50
N GLN A 12 5.92 -9.47 12.48
CA GLN A 12 6.40 -9.47 11.10
C GLN A 12 6.19 -8.14 10.39
N ALA A 13 5.59 -7.16 11.05
CA ALA A 13 5.38 -5.85 10.45
C ALA A 13 6.72 -5.20 10.11
N PHE A 14 6.72 -4.44 9.03
CA PHE A 14 7.92 -3.79 8.54
C PHE A 14 7.57 -2.42 7.98
N ALA A 15 8.59 -1.62 7.72
CA ALA A 15 8.43 -0.27 7.20
C ALA A 15 9.01 -0.18 5.80
N LEU A 16 8.32 0.57 4.94
CA LEU A 16 8.77 0.85 3.58
C LEU A 16 8.74 2.34 3.34
N ARG A 17 9.73 2.83 2.58
CA ARG A 17 9.72 4.22 2.12
C ARG A 17 9.07 4.28 0.75
N VAL A 18 8.16 5.23 0.59
CA VAL A 18 7.43 5.40 -0.67
C VAL A 18 8.30 6.07 -1.71
N LYS A 19 8.34 5.49 -2.91
CA LYS A 19 9.01 6.05 -4.07
C LYS A 19 7.96 6.47 -5.09
N GLY A 20 8.17 7.63 -5.68
CA GLY A 20 7.26 8.15 -6.69
C GLY A 20 6.00 8.73 -6.08
N ASP A 21 5.12 9.22 -6.94
CA ASP A 21 3.95 9.97 -6.52
C ASP A 21 2.63 9.30 -6.89
N SER A 22 2.63 8.01 -7.21
CA SER A 22 1.40 7.32 -7.60
C SER A 22 0.37 7.27 -6.49
N MET A 23 0.79 7.45 -5.24
CA MET A 23 -0.11 7.48 -4.09
C MET A 23 -0.32 8.89 -3.55
N THR A 24 0.19 9.90 -4.23
CA THR A 24 -0.02 11.29 -3.87
C THR A 24 -1.31 11.77 -4.51
N ASN A 25 -2.30 12.11 -3.67
CA ASN A 25 -3.59 12.58 -4.16
C ASN A 25 -3.65 14.11 -4.02
N PRO A 26 -3.60 14.84 -5.13
CA PRO A 26 -3.62 16.31 -5.07
C PRO A 26 -4.99 16.88 -4.72
N TYR A 27 -6.03 16.06 -4.71
CA TYR A 27 -7.38 16.52 -4.51
C TYR A 27 -7.92 16.23 -3.11
N GLY A 28 -7.11 15.64 -2.22
CA GLY A 28 -7.56 15.40 -0.88
C GLY A 28 -6.97 14.17 -0.24
N SER A 29 -7.75 13.56 0.62
CA SER A 29 -7.36 12.43 1.44
C SER A 29 -8.11 11.17 1.00
N PRO A 30 -7.49 9.99 1.12
CA PRO A 30 -6.15 9.77 1.62
C PRO A 30 -5.08 10.12 0.58
N SER A 31 -3.89 10.44 1.07
CA SER A 31 -2.75 10.74 0.21
C SER A 31 -1.47 10.29 0.90
N ILE A 32 -0.58 9.66 0.15
CA ILE A 32 0.71 9.21 0.67
C ILE A 32 1.81 9.81 -0.21
N PRO A 33 2.51 10.83 0.26
CA PRO A 33 3.52 11.49 -0.55
C PRO A 33 4.79 10.66 -0.66
N GLU A 34 5.55 10.96 -1.69
CA GLU A 34 6.88 10.36 -1.86
C GLU A 34 7.75 10.67 -0.65
N GLY A 35 8.51 9.70 -0.20
CA GLY A 35 9.38 9.85 0.96
C GLY A 35 8.75 9.46 2.28
N ALA A 36 7.44 9.29 2.32
CA ALA A 36 6.77 8.85 3.54
C ALA A 36 7.19 7.43 3.92
N ILE A 37 7.11 7.13 5.20
CA ILE A 37 7.34 5.78 5.72
C ILE A 37 5.97 5.14 5.94
N VAL A 38 5.79 3.95 5.41
CA VAL A 38 4.54 3.19 5.55
C VAL A 38 4.81 1.95 6.38
N ILE A 39 4.00 1.76 7.41
CA ILE A 39 4.09 0.57 8.26
C ILE A 39 3.15 -0.48 7.69
N VAL A 40 3.70 -1.66 7.41
CA VAL A 40 3.00 -2.74 6.69
C VAL A 40 2.97 -3.98 7.56
N ASP A 41 1.78 -4.58 7.66
CA ASP A 41 1.62 -5.82 8.43
C ASP A 41 1.17 -6.94 7.48
N PRO A 42 2.01 -7.98 7.29
CA PRO A 42 1.67 -9.09 6.40
C PRO A 42 0.61 -10.03 6.95
N ASN A 43 0.28 -9.91 8.23
CA ASN A 43 -0.68 -10.81 8.87
C ASN A 43 -2.11 -10.28 8.89
N ILE A 44 -2.34 -9.10 8.33
CA ILE A 44 -3.68 -8.54 8.23
C ILE A 44 -4.24 -8.92 6.87
N GLU A 45 -5.49 -9.38 6.87
CA GLU A 45 -6.15 -9.78 5.64
C GLU A 45 -6.37 -8.58 4.73
N ALA A 46 -5.97 -8.73 3.47
CA ALA A 46 -6.15 -7.69 2.47
C ALA A 46 -7.58 -7.77 1.94
N THR A 47 -8.36 -6.75 2.24
CA THR A 47 -9.75 -6.64 1.78
C THR A 47 -9.93 -5.37 0.97
N SER A 48 -11.02 -5.31 0.21
CA SER A 48 -11.29 -4.18 -0.67
C SER A 48 -11.31 -2.87 0.11
N GLY A 49 -10.65 -1.86 -0.41
CA GLY A 49 -10.55 -0.54 0.21
C GLY A 49 -9.28 -0.31 1.01
N LYS A 50 -8.55 -1.38 1.34
CA LYS A 50 -7.32 -1.23 2.12
C LYS A 50 -6.14 -0.85 1.23
N ILE A 51 -5.20 -0.12 1.82
CA ILE A 51 -3.93 0.16 1.16
C ILE A 51 -3.03 -1.04 1.41
N VAL A 52 -2.47 -1.58 0.33
CA VAL A 52 -1.67 -2.80 0.41
C VAL A 52 -0.32 -2.58 -0.26
N VAL A 53 0.63 -3.42 0.12
CA VAL A 53 1.90 -3.55 -0.60
C VAL A 53 1.83 -4.83 -1.40
N ALA A 54 2.10 -4.74 -2.68
CA ALA A 54 2.12 -5.87 -3.59
C ALA A 54 3.48 -5.95 -4.26
N LYS A 55 3.95 -7.17 -4.47
CA LYS A 55 5.19 -7.40 -5.19
C LYS A 55 4.84 -7.84 -6.60
N LEU A 56 5.33 -7.10 -7.58
CA LEU A 56 5.07 -7.40 -8.98
C LEU A 56 5.92 -8.58 -9.42
N THR A 57 5.30 -9.55 -10.10
CA THR A 57 5.97 -10.79 -10.47
C THR A 57 7.11 -10.55 -11.46
N ASP A 58 6.88 -9.71 -12.46
CA ASP A 58 7.84 -9.52 -13.53
C ASP A 58 9.07 -8.74 -13.08
N SER A 59 8.89 -7.65 -12.38
CA SER A 59 9.98 -6.78 -11.97
C SER A 59 10.52 -7.07 -10.59
N GLN A 60 9.79 -7.85 -9.78
CA GLN A 60 10.08 -8.10 -8.37
C GLN A 60 10.06 -6.82 -7.53
N GLU A 61 9.48 -5.77 -8.06
CA GLU A 61 9.37 -4.51 -7.35
C GLU A 61 8.14 -4.50 -6.45
N ALA A 62 8.27 -3.85 -5.30
CA ALA A 62 7.13 -3.61 -4.41
C ALA A 62 6.42 -2.34 -4.83
N THR A 63 5.11 -2.36 -4.80
CA THR A 63 4.28 -1.20 -5.08
C THR A 63 3.24 -1.05 -3.99
N ILE A 64 2.86 0.20 -3.68
CA ILE A 64 1.83 0.53 -2.70
C ILE A 64 0.63 1.05 -3.46
N LYS A 65 -0.53 0.43 -3.24
CA LYS A 65 -1.76 0.78 -3.96
C LYS A 65 -2.95 0.47 -3.08
N ARG A 66 -4.11 0.99 -3.46
CA ARG A 66 -5.37 0.61 -2.83
C ARG A 66 -5.92 -0.63 -3.53
N LEU A 67 -6.26 -1.63 -2.73
CA LEU A 67 -6.88 -2.84 -3.26
C LEU A 67 -8.38 -2.57 -3.48
N ILE A 68 -8.86 -2.86 -4.67
CA ILE A 68 -10.28 -2.71 -5.01
C ILE A 68 -10.77 -4.03 -5.59
N MET A 69 -11.81 -4.57 -4.99
CA MET A 69 -12.49 -5.75 -5.50
C MET A 69 -13.86 -5.34 -6.00
N ASP A 70 -14.10 -5.58 -7.29
CA ASP A 70 -15.34 -5.20 -7.96
C ASP A 70 -15.89 -6.42 -8.64
N GLY A 71 -16.81 -7.12 -7.98
CA GLY A 71 -17.32 -8.39 -8.46
C GLY A 71 -16.18 -9.40 -8.62
N PRO A 72 -16.05 -10.02 -9.81
CA PRO A 72 -14.96 -10.96 -10.05
C PRO A 72 -13.62 -10.30 -10.33
N ASN A 73 -13.57 -8.97 -10.45
CA ASN A 73 -12.39 -8.25 -10.85
C ASN A 73 -11.70 -7.62 -9.64
N THR A 74 -10.38 -7.69 -9.64
CA THR A 74 -9.55 -7.09 -8.58
C THR A 74 -8.54 -6.16 -9.22
N TYR A 75 -8.35 -5.00 -8.60
CA TYR A 75 -7.45 -3.97 -9.10
C TYR A 75 -6.56 -3.43 -7.99
N LEU A 76 -5.37 -3.01 -8.37
CA LEU A 76 -4.49 -2.19 -7.54
C LEU A 76 -4.62 -0.76 -8.04
N LYS A 77 -5.28 0.08 -7.26
CA LYS A 77 -5.61 1.44 -7.70
C LYS A 77 -4.71 2.46 -7.02
N PRO A 78 -3.99 3.30 -7.79
CA PRO A 78 -3.25 4.39 -7.20
C PRO A 78 -4.19 5.45 -6.63
N LEU A 79 -3.72 6.18 -5.62
CA LEU A 79 -4.49 7.31 -5.07
C LEU A 79 -4.37 8.54 -5.96
N ASN A 80 -3.32 8.61 -6.77
CA ASN A 80 -3.13 9.70 -7.71
C ASN A 80 -3.91 9.39 -8.99
N PRO A 81 -4.89 10.22 -9.36
CA PRO A 81 -5.71 9.95 -10.54
C PRO A 81 -4.97 10.03 -11.87
N GLU A 82 -3.75 10.56 -11.88
CA GLU A 82 -2.92 10.59 -13.08
C GLU A 82 -2.39 9.19 -13.45
N TYR A 83 -2.44 8.24 -12.52
CA TYR A 83 -1.95 6.89 -12.75
C TYR A 83 -3.11 5.93 -12.95
N LYS A 84 -2.89 4.89 -13.76
CA LYS A 84 -3.93 3.91 -14.07
C LYS A 84 -3.93 2.79 -13.05
N ALA A 85 -5.13 2.24 -12.81
CA ALA A 85 -5.28 1.04 -12.01
C ALA A 85 -4.63 -0.16 -12.72
N ILE A 86 -4.09 -1.07 -11.92
CA ILE A 86 -3.45 -2.28 -12.40
C ILE A 86 -4.39 -3.44 -12.15
N PRO A 87 -4.91 -4.12 -13.20
CA PRO A 87 -5.71 -5.31 -12.99
C PRO A 87 -4.87 -6.42 -12.37
N VAL A 88 -5.43 -7.13 -11.40
CA VAL A 88 -4.74 -8.25 -10.77
C VAL A 88 -5.15 -9.53 -11.51
N ASN A 89 -4.15 -10.21 -12.08
CA ASN A 89 -4.39 -11.41 -12.89
C ASN A 89 -3.27 -12.42 -12.72
N GLY A 90 -2.73 -12.55 -11.51
CA GLY A 90 -1.58 -13.40 -11.26
C GLY A 90 -0.24 -12.69 -11.44
N ASN A 91 -0.29 -11.39 -11.71
CA ASN A 91 0.90 -10.58 -11.98
C ASN A 91 1.53 -9.98 -10.73
N CYS A 92 0.96 -10.24 -9.56
CA CYS A 92 1.48 -9.71 -8.31
C CYS A 92 1.09 -10.59 -7.13
N THR A 93 1.80 -10.39 -6.02
CA THR A 93 1.51 -11.06 -4.75
C THR A 93 1.33 -9.97 -3.70
N ILE A 94 0.22 -10.03 -2.96
CA ILE A 94 0.00 -9.11 -1.85
C ILE A 94 0.94 -9.48 -0.71
N VAL A 95 1.76 -8.55 -0.28
CA VAL A 95 2.75 -8.76 0.77
C VAL A 95 2.18 -8.42 2.14
N GLY A 96 1.38 -7.37 2.23
CA GLY A 96 0.79 -6.96 3.49
C GLY A 96 -0.11 -5.75 3.34
N VAL A 97 -0.70 -5.36 4.46
CA VAL A 97 -1.62 -4.22 4.53
C VAL A 97 -0.93 -3.06 5.21
N ALA A 98 -1.03 -1.88 4.63
CA ALA A 98 -0.48 -0.66 5.20
C ALA A 98 -1.39 -0.18 6.32
N LEU A 99 -0.82 0.03 7.50
CA LEU A 99 -1.57 0.42 8.69
C LEU A 99 -1.47 1.90 9.00
N LYS A 100 -0.33 2.50 8.75
CA LYS A 100 -0.14 3.91 9.04
C LYS A 100 1.00 4.47 8.21
N VAL A 101 1.00 5.79 8.10
CA VAL A 101 1.99 6.54 7.36
C VAL A 101 2.64 7.53 8.32
N GLU A 102 3.96 7.66 8.24
CA GLU A 102 4.73 8.60 9.05
C GLU A 102 5.48 9.57 8.15
N PHE A 103 5.50 10.82 8.55
CA PHE A 103 6.20 11.87 7.82
C PHE A 103 7.21 12.55 8.72
N ASP A 104 8.32 12.96 8.15
CA ASP A 104 9.24 13.86 8.80
C ASP A 104 8.84 15.29 8.47
N LEU A 105 8.93 16.14 9.43
CA LEU A 105 8.64 17.55 9.24
C LEU A 105 9.87 18.34 8.79
#